data_aaf46bade20c40394a5051012130602b
#
_entry.id   aaf46bade20c40394a5051012130602b
#
_cell.length_a   1.000
_cell.length_b   1.000
_cell.length_c   1.000
_cell.angle_alpha   90.00
_cell.angle_beta   90.00
_cell.angle_gamma   90.00
#
_symmetry.space_group_name_H-M   'P 1'
#
loop_
_entity.id
_entity.type
_entity.pdbx_description
1 polymer ?
#
loop_
_entity_poly.entity_id
_entity_poly.type
_entity_poly.pdbx_seq_one_letter_code
_entity_poly.pdbx_strand_id
1 'polypeptide(L)'
;MKQKQFSMPDASIILLCVAVIAYMATVFITPGVFNAEPDSHTVQLSQYQAVNDQQSPPVFAQGGEIGLANVLFEGLVSGDKYGAAIGVMAFILITGGAFGIIMKTGAINNGIMALINKTQRVEWLFIPLLFLLFSLGGAVFVMGEEAIAFCIVLLPIMQQLGYDAKVTVLTTYVATQIGFATSWMNPFSIAIAQSIAEIPVFSGAGFRMLAWACFTLVGLVFTMRYAKRIKTQPQKTGDQPTIKLSLADALTLLVFVLGIAWVVWGVMARQYYIPELAAQFFCIGLISAIIAIVFKKLTANECADAFKHGAQELLPAALLVALAKGIVLLLGGSDLTTPSTLNTLLYYCANSIASVPDYIAAWGMLVFQSVFNFFVSSGSGQAAITMPLMSPLGDLLNVSRQIVVLAFQLGDGLTNILIPTSASLIGCLGVVKLDWGEWAAFIWRFALALFVLASGFIFLAYFINYQ
;
A
#
# COMPACT_ATOMS: atom_id res chain seq x y z
N MET A 1 34.71 20.07 -0.86
CA MET A 1 33.96 19.51 -1.97
C MET A 1 32.61 19.01 -1.38
N LYS A 2 31.48 19.68 -1.67
CA LYS A 2 30.14 19.19 -1.27
C LYS A 2 29.88 17.90 -2.07
N GLN A 3 29.83 16.75 -1.42
CA GLN A 3 29.29 15.56 -2.02
C GLN A 3 27.89 15.90 -2.51
N LYS A 4 27.66 15.83 -3.82
CA LYS A 4 26.31 15.83 -4.38
C LYS A 4 25.62 14.60 -3.80
N GLN A 5 24.78 14.79 -2.78
CA GLN A 5 23.83 13.76 -2.37
C GLN A 5 22.94 13.47 -3.58
N PHE A 6 23.00 12.25 -4.05
CA PHE A 6 22.12 11.75 -5.11
C PHE A 6 20.75 11.62 -4.46
N SER A 7 19.92 12.68 -4.55
CA SER A 7 18.52 12.57 -4.15
C SER A 7 17.78 11.82 -5.24
N MET A 8 17.11 10.73 -4.86
CA MET A 8 16.24 10.01 -5.80
C MET A 8 15.14 10.95 -6.30
N PRO A 9 14.75 10.84 -7.59
CA PRO A 9 13.63 11.60 -8.13
C PRO A 9 12.32 11.28 -7.38
N ASP A 10 11.43 12.25 -7.33
CA ASP A 10 10.06 12.04 -6.86
C ASP A 10 9.34 10.96 -7.69
N ALA A 11 8.43 10.22 -7.06
CA ALA A 11 7.68 9.14 -7.71
C ALA A 11 6.93 9.62 -8.98
N SER A 12 6.46 10.87 -8.99
CA SER A 12 5.81 11.47 -10.16
C SER A 12 6.77 11.58 -11.35
N ILE A 13 8.04 11.95 -11.11
CA ILE A 13 9.07 12.01 -12.14
C ILE A 13 9.36 10.61 -12.69
N ILE A 14 9.46 9.62 -11.80
CA ILE A 14 9.69 8.23 -12.21
C ILE A 14 8.54 7.74 -13.09
N LEU A 15 7.28 7.97 -12.68
CA LEU A 15 6.13 7.58 -13.48
C LEU A 15 6.05 8.32 -14.82
N LEU A 16 6.44 9.60 -14.88
CA LEU A 16 6.55 10.32 -16.14
C LEU A 16 7.61 9.69 -17.05
N CYS A 17 8.76 9.29 -16.51
CA CYS A 17 9.76 8.53 -17.27
C CYS A 17 9.20 7.18 -17.74
N VAL A 18 8.45 6.47 -16.88
CA VAL A 18 7.78 5.22 -17.25
C VAL A 18 6.72 5.47 -18.34
N ALA A 19 5.98 6.59 -18.31
CA ALA A 19 5.04 6.97 -19.36
C ALA A 19 5.74 7.18 -20.71
N VAL A 20 6.91 7.83 -20.70
CA VAL A 20 7.76 7.97 -21.92
C VAL A 20 8.24 6.62 -22.41
N ILE A 21 8.71 5.74 -21.53
CA ILE A 21 9.13 4.37 -21.88
C ILE A 21 7.95 3.57 -22.44
N ALA A 22 6.78 3.67 -21.82
CA ALA A 22 5.54 3.03 -22.28
C ALA A 22 5.15 3.53 -23.68
N TYR A 23 5.23 4.85 -23.90
CA TYR A 23 5.02 5.44 -25.22
C TYR A 23 6.00 4.90 -26.26
N MET A 24 7.27 4.84 -25.93
CA MET A 24 8.27 4.24 -26.83
C MET A 24 7.95 2.76 -27.09
N ALA A 25 7.49 2.01 -26.09
CA ALA A 25 7.06 0.63 -26.28
C ALA A 25 5.92 0.54 -27.30
N THR A 26 4.93 1.44 -27.30
CA THR A 26 3.84 1.44 -28.29
C THR A 26 4.32 1.73 -29.72
N VAL A 27 5.46 2.41 -29.88
CA VAL A 27 6.05 2.68 -31.19
C VAL A 27 6.81 1.46 -31.75
N PHE A 28 7.47 0.69 -30.88
CA PHE A 28 8.36 -0.41 -31.30
C PHE A 28 7.73 -1.80 -31.18
N ILE A 29 6.71 -1.96 -30.34
CA ILE A 29 6.08 -3.24 -30.07
C ILE A 29 4.72 -3.29 -30.77
N THR A 30 4.56 -4.25 -31.69
CA THR A 30 3.29 -4.49 -32.36
C THR A 30 2.22 -4.86 -31.34
N PRO A 31 1.06 -4.16 -31.29
CA PRO A 31 -0.03 -4.50 -30.40
C PRO A 31 -0.61 -5.88 -30.71
N GLY A 32 -1.13 -6.55 -29.70
CA GLY A 32 -1.74 -7.85 -29.83
C GLY A 32 -3.08 -7.95 -29.11
N VAL A 33 -3.84 -8.95 -29.44
CA VAL A 33 -5.16 -9.25 -28.89
C VAL A 33 -5.23 -10.72 -28.49
N PHE A 34 -5.99 -11.00 -27.43
CA PHE A 34 -6.37 -12.36 -27.08
C PHE A 34 -7.82 -12.59 -27.54
N ASN A 35 -8.03 -13.57 -28.40
CA ASN A 35 -9.35 -13.94 -28.87
C ASN A 35 -10.05 -14.82 -27.81
N ALA A 36 -10.64 -14.21 -26.79
CA ALA A 36 -11.43 -14.91 -25.79
C ALA A 36 -12.80 -15.34 -26.37
N GLU A 37 -13.32 -16.49 -25.93
CA GLU A 37 -14.71 -16.82 -26.19
C GLU A 37 -15.64 -15.83 -25.50
N PRO A 38 -16.79 -15.43 -26.09
CA PRO A 38 -17.63 -14.35 -25.60
C PRO A 38 -18.15 -14.50 -24.16
N ASP A 39 -18.18 -15.72 -23.61
CA ASP A 39 -18.64 -16.03 -22.26
C ASP A 39 -17.54 -16.50 -21.28
N SER A 40 -16.26 -16.46 -21.75
CA SER A 40 -15.13 -16.94 -20.96
C SER A 40 -14.35 -15.73 -20.42
N HIS A 41 -14.33 -15.60 -19.08
CA HIS A 41 -13.43 -14.65 -18.41
C HIS A 41 -11.96 -15.13 -18.38
N THR A 42 -11.66 -16.28 -19.00
CA THR A 42 -10.33 -16.87 -19.07
C THR A 42 -9.76 -16.79 -20.49
N VAL A 43 -8.50 -16.37 -20.58
CA VAL A 43 -7.79 -16.19 -21.86
C VAL A 43 -6.66 -17.19 -21.95
N GLN A 44 -6.49 -17.86 -23.10
CA GLN A 44 -5.40 -18.80 -23.35
C GLN A 44 -4.28 -18.15 -24.16
N LEU A 45 -3.01 -18.50 -23.86
CA LEU A 45 -1.85 -18.03 -24.61
C LEU A 45 -1.94 -18.35 -26.11
N SER A 46 -2.54 -19.48 -26.46
CA SER A 46 -2.76 -19.91 -27.85
C SER A 46 -3.71 -19.01 -28.62
N GLN A 47 -4.50 -18.20 -27.95
CA GLN A 47 -5.47 -17.27 -28.56
C GLN A 47 -4.86 -15.89 -28.87
N TYR A 48 -3.57 -15.69 -28.53
CA TYR A 48 -2.88 -14.43 -28.82
C TYR A 48 -2.65 -14.26 -30.31
N GLN A 49 -2.96 -13.07 -30.84
CA GLN A 49 -2.68 -12.66 -32.21
C GLN A 49 -2.09 -11.25 -32.23
N ALA A 50 -0.97 -11.07 -32.96
CA ALA A 50 -0.42 -9.74 -33.23
C ALA A 50 -1.25 -9.01 -34.30
N VAL A 51 -1.49 -7.71 -34.12
CA VAL A 51 -2.29 -6.85 -35.00
C VAL A 51 -1.39 -5.80 -35.62
N ASN A 52 -1.08 -5.96 -36.91
CA ASN A 52 -0.08 -5.15 -37.62
C ASN A 52 -0.58 -3.77 -38.09
N ASP A 53 -1.89 -3.51 -38.10
CA ASP A 53 -2.49 -2.30 -38.69
C ASP A 53 -2.86 -1.22 -37.66
N GLN A 54 -2.50 -1.37 -36.40
CA GLN A 54 -2.82 -0.37 -35.37
C GLN A 54 -1.71 0.68 -35.28
N GLN A 55 -2.11 1.96 -35.38
CA GLN A 55 -1.19 3.08 -35.22
C GLN A 55 -0.86 3.30 -33.73
N SER A 56 0.39 3.68 -33.47
CA SER A 56 0.80 4.09 -32.13
C SER A 56 0.03 5.34 -31.68
N PRO A 57 -0.27 5.48 -30.38
CA PRO A 57 -0.89 6.70 -29.84
C PRO A 57 -0.06 7.93 -30.23
N PRO A 58 -0.69 9.10 -30.54
CA PRO A 58 0.04 10.32 -30.82
C PRO A 58 0.69 10.89 -29.55
N VAL A 59 1.66 11.79 -29.73
CA VAL A 59 2.20 12.54 -28.56
C VAL A 59 1.11 13.39 -27.93
N PHE A 60 0.28 14.05 -28.74
CA PHE A 60 -0.87 14.83 -28.32
C PHE A 60 -2.10 14.37 -29.09
N ALA A 61 -3.10 13.88 -28.35
CA ALA A 61 -4.36 13.44 -28.92
C ALA A 61 -5.41 14.55 -28.83
N GLN A 62 -6.26 14.67 -29.86
CA GLN A 62 -7.41 15.56 -29.90
C GLN A 62 -8.69 14.79 -29.57
N GLY A 63 -9.73 15.47 -29.09
CA GLY A 63 -11.05 14.88 -28.89
C GLY A 63 -11.19 13.97 -27.69
N GLY A 64 -10.28 14.00 -26.71
CA GLY A 64 -10.35 13.16 -25.49
C GLY A 64 -9.77 11.75 -25.70
N GLU A 65 -8.97 11.56 -26.75
CA GLU A 65 -8.23 10.32 -26.95
C GLU A 65 -6.92 10.30 -26.16
N ILE A 66 -6.35 9.09 -25.98
CA ILE A 66 -5.11 8.93 -25.24
C ILE A 66 -3.89 9.32 -26.10
N GLY A 67 -3.01 10.13 -25.53
CA GLY A 67 -1.70 10.46 -26.05
C GLY A 67 -0.73 10.66 -24.89
N LEU A 68 0.58 10.71 -25.19
CA LEU A 68 1.59 10.90 -24.14
C LEU A 68 1.33 12.17 -23.28
N ALA A 69 0.96 13.28 -23.91
CA ALA A 69 0.65 14.52 -23.20
C ALA A 69 -0.69 14.49 -22.47
N ASN A 70 -1.62 13.63 -22.87
CA ASN A 70 -2.95 13.49 -22.28
C ASN A 70 -2.96 12.49 -21.09
N VAL A 71 -1.88 11.75 -20.85
CA VAL A 71 -1.80 10.60 -19.95
C VAL A 71 -2.33 10.90 -18.54
N LEU A 72 -2.02 12.07 -17.99
CA LEU A 72 -2.49 12.43 -16.65
C LEU A 72 -4.00 12.73 -16.63
N PHE A 73 -4.50 13.48 -17.60
CA PHE A 73 -5.92 13.84 -17.66
C PHE A 73 -6.79 12.61 -17.90
N GLU A 74 -6.45 11.79 -18.88
CA GLU A 74 -7.21 10.57 -19.20
C GLU A 74 -7.16 9.57 -18.05
N GLY A 75 -6.01 9.49 -17.34
CA GLY A 75 -5.90 8.68 -16.12
C GLY A 75 -6.78 9.19 -14.97
N LEU A 76 -6.89 10.52 -14.80
CA LEU A 76 -7.73 11.14 -13.76
C LEU A 76 -9.22 10.86 -13.95
N VAL A 77 -9.70 10.91 -15.19
CA VAL A 77 -11.13 10.79 -15.50
C VAL A 77 -11.55 9.36 -15.84
N SER A 78 -10.61 8.43 -15.93
CA SER A 78 -10.89 7.03 -16.31
C SER A 78 -11.50 6.22 -15.17
N GLY A 79 -12.21 5.16 -15.53
CA GLY A 79 -12.85 4.24 -14.59
C GLY A 79 -14.24 4.68 -14.16
N ASP A 80 -14.73 4.05 -13.10
CA ASP A 80 -16.04 4.32 -12.51
C ASP A 80 -15.94 4.42 -10.97
N LYS A 81 -17.08 4.58 -10.30
CA LYS A 81 -17.11 4.68 -8.82
C LYS A 81 -16.63 3.42 -8.08
N TYR A 82 -16.60 2.28 -8.75
CA TYR A 82 -16.07 1.01 -8.22
C TYR A 82 -14.68 0.71 -8.76
N GLY A 83 -14.25 1.41 -9.81
CA GLY A 83 -13.05 1.10 -10.58
C GLY A 83 -11.77 1.68 -10.00
N ALA A 84 -10.69 1.24 -10.61
CA ALA A 84 -9.31 1.42 -10.18
C ALA A 84 -8.71 2.82 -10.46
N ALA A 85 -9.50 3.82 -10.87
CA ALA A 85 -9.01 5.16 -11.11
C ALA A 85 -9.82 6.19 -10.32
N ILE A 86 -10.83 6.79 -10.92
CA ILE A 86 -11.59 7.88 -10.29
C ILE A 86 -12.22 7.47 -8.95
N GLY A 87 -12.74 6.24 -8.83
CA GLY A 87 -13.34 5.73 -7.59
C GLY A 87 -12.30 5.63 -6.46
N VAL A 88 -11.12 5.06 -6.75
CA VAL A 88 -10.03 4.94 -5.78
C VAL A 88 -9.48 6.31 -5.39
N MET A 89 -9.31 7.22 -6.35
CA MET A 89 -8.85 8.58 -6.05
C MET A 89 -9.82 9.34 -5.15
N ALA A 90 -11.12 9.28 -5.45
CA ALA A 90 -12.16 9.88 -4.60
C ALA A 90 -12.14 9.28 -3.18
N PHE A 91 -12.00 7.96 -3.07
CA PHE A 91 -11.89 7.26 -1.80
C PHE A 91 -10.67 7.70 -1.00
N ILE A 92 -9.48 7.77 -1.62
CA ILE A 92 -8.25 8.23 -0.97
C ILE A 92 -8.43 9.64 -0.42
N LEU A 93 -8.98 10.57 -1.20
CA LEU A 93 -9.15 11.96 -0.79
C LEU A 93 -10.17 12.11 0.34
N ILE A 94 -11.31 11.42 0.27
CA ILE A 94 -12.36 11.45 1.30
C ILE A 94 -11.83 10.85 2.61
N THR A 95 -11.16 9.71 2.52
CA THR A 95 -10.60 9.02 3.68
C THR A 95 -9.47 9.85 4.30
N GLY A 96 -8.56 10.40 3.49
CA GLY A 96 -7.52 11.31 3.95
C GLY A 96 -8.09 12.52 4.69
N GLY A 97 -9.15 13.12 4.16
CA GLY A 97 -9.86 14.22 4.81
C GLY A 97 -10.48 13.80 6.17
N ALA A 98 -11.14 12.66 6.22
CA ALA A 98 -11.72 12.11 7.46
C ALA A 98 -10.65 11.86 8.53
N PHE A 99 -9.52 11.24 8.13
CA PHE A 99 -8.37 11.04 9.01
C PHE A 99 -7.72 12.35 9.43
N GLY A 100 -7.63 13.35 8.55
CA GLY A 100 -7.14 14.69 8.89
C GLY A 100 -7.91 15.31 10.06
N ILE A 101 -9.25 15.17 10.09
CA ILE A 101 -10.06 15.59 11.24
C ILE A 101 -9.67 14.82 12.50
N ILE A 102 -9.65 13.47 12.43
CA ILE A 102 -9.38 12.60 13.57
C ILE A 102 -7.99 12.92 14.16
N MET A 103 -6.98 13.07 13.32
CA MET A 103 -5.62 13.44 13.75
C MET A 103 -5.58 14.83 14.40
N LYS A 104 -6.30 15.81 13.85
CA LYS A 104 -6.39 17.17 14.38
C LYS A 104 -7.01 17.22 15.76
N THR A 105 -7.92 16.30 16.12
CA THR A 105 -8.49 16.21 17.50
C THR A 105 -7.42 15.91 18.54
N GLY A 106 -6.28 15.32 18.15
CA GLY A 106 -5.22 14.85 19.03
C GLY A 106 -5.57 13.57 19.79
N ALA A 107 -6.77 13.01 19.60
CA ALA A 107 -7.25 11.85 20.38
C ALA A 107 -6.36 10.61 20.17
N ILE A 108 -5.92 10.35 18.93
CA ILE A 108 -5.01 9.22 18.63
C ILE A 108 -3.68 9.40 19.34
N ASN A 109 -3.06 10.58 19.22
CA ASN A 109 -1.79 10.88 19.89
C ASN A 109 -1.91 10.75 21.41
N ASN A 110 -2.97 11.30 22.00
CA ASN A 110 -3.24 11.20 23.43
C ASN A 110 -3.50 9.76 23.88
N GLY A 111 -4.19 8.96 23.05
CA GLY A 111 -4.42 7.53 23.29
C GLY A 111 -3.13 6.74 23.31
N ILE A 112 -2.25 6.97 22.34
CA ILE A 112 -0.93 6.33 22.26
C ILE A 112 -0.08 6.74 23.48
N MET A 113 -0.05 8.02 23.82
CA MET A 113 0.69 8.50 24.98
C MET A 113 0.16 7.92 26.29
N ALA A 114 -1.16 7.79 26.46
CA ALA A 114 -1.77 7.15 27.62
C ALA A 114 -1.39 5.66 27.71
N LEU A 115 -1.35 4.96 26.56
CA LEU A 115 -0.90 3.57 26.47
C LEU A 115 0.57 3.45 26.88
N ILE A 116 1.43 4.32 26.35
CA ILE A 116 2.85 4.39 26.68
C ILE A 116 3.05 4.61 28.20
N ASN A 117 2.37 5.61 28.77
CA ASN A 117 2.47 5.92 30.20
C ASN A 117 2.05 4.74 31.08
N LYS A 118 1.03 4.00 30.66
CA LYS A 118 0.56 2.80 31.39
C LYS A 118 1.55 1.63 31.27
N THR A 119 2.33 1.59 30.19
CA THR A 119 3.25 0.50 29.87
C THR A 119 4.69 0.75 30.35
N GLN A 120 5.03 2.00 30.78
CA GLN A 120 6.38 2.37 31.26
C GLN A 120 6.91 1.49 32.41
N ARG A 121 6.04 0.88 33.20
CA ARG A 121 6.45 -0.04 34.28
C ARG A 121 7.00 -1.38 33.76
N VAL A 122 6.80 -1.69 32.48
CA VAL A 122 7.21 -2.94 31.86
C VAL A 122 7.92 -2.59 30.53
N GLU A 123 9.10 -1.95 30.66
CA GLU A 123 9.88 -1.44 29.51
C GLU A 123 10.13 -2.48 28.41
N TRP A 124 10.25 -3.74 28.77
CA TRP A 124 10.52 -4.82 27.81
C TRP A 124 9.30 -5.14 26.92
N LEU A 125 8.09 -4.81 27.38
CA LEU A 125 6.84 -4.98 26.60
C LEU A 125 6.55 -3.80 25.69
N PHE A 126 7.23 -2.67 25.82
CA PHE A 126 6.93 -1.44 25.09
C PHE A 126 7.14 -1.63 23.57
N ILE A 127 8.31 -2.12 23.13
CA ILE A 127 8.58 -2.39 21.72
C ILE A 127 7.65 -3.49 21.17
N PRO A 128 7.48 -4.67 21.81
CA PRO A 128 6.57 -5.68 21.34
C PRO A 128 5.13 -5.20 21.16
N LEU A 129 4.62 -4.46 22.13
CA LEU A 129 3.25 -3.96 22.07
C LEU A 129 3.05 -2.97 20.93
N LEU A 130 3.96 -2.01 20.76
CA LEU A 130 3.90 -1.06 19.66
C LEU A 130 4.09 -1.75 18.31
N PHE A 131 5.05 -2.65 18.19
CA PHE A 131 5.29 -3.41 16.97
C PHE A 131 4.03 -4.17 16.54
N LEU A 132 3.38 -4.87 17.47
CA LEU A 132 2.13 -5.57 17.21
C LEU A 132 1.00 -4.62 16.82
N LEU A 133 0.88 -3.47 17.52
CA LEU A 133 -0.13 -2.46 17.23
C LEU A 133 0.05 -1.88 15.82
N PHE A 134 1.28 -1.52 15.44
CA PHE A 134 1.56 -0.99 14.09
C PHE A 134 1.43 -2.06 13.01
N SER A 135 1.81 -3.30 13.29
CA SER A 135 1.61 -4.41 12.37
C SER A 135 0.12 -4.71 12.14
N LEU A 136 -0.70 -4.68 13.20
CA LEU A 136 -2.15 -4.76 13.08
C LEU A 136 -2.71 -3.56 12.31
N GLY A 137 -2.22 -2.35 12.59
CA GLY A 137 -2.61 -1.14 11.87
C GLY A 137 -2.34 -1.25 10.37
N GLY A 138 -1.16 -1.74 10.00
CA GLY A 138 -0.80 -2.02 8.60
C GLY A 138 -1.70 -3.07 7.96
N ALA A 139 -1.99 -4.16 8.70
CA ALA A 139 -2.84 -5.25 8.22
C ALA A 139 -4.30 -4.83 7.99
N VAL A 140 -4.78 -3.83 8.71
CA VAL A 140 -6.19 -3.42 8.70
C VAL A 140 -6.41 -2.11 7.94
N PHE A 141 -5.46 -1.13 8.04
CA PHE A 141 -5.67 0.24 7.55
C PHE A 141 -4.61 0.76 6.58
N VAL A 142 -3.59 0.03 6.23
CA VAL A 142 -2.37 0.47 5.53
C VAL A 142 -1.39 1.20 6.45
N MET A 143 -1.77 2.31 7.07
CA MET A 143 -0.97 3.16 7.96
C MET A 143 0.44 3.52 7.43
N GLY A 144 0.62 3.64 6.10
CA GLY A 144 1.94 3.92 5.51
C GLY A 144 2.43 5.33 5.84
N GLU A 145 1.66 6.31 5.45
CA GLU A 145 1.94 7.74 5.64
C GLU A 145 1.79 8.16 7.10
N GLU A 146 0.83 7.60 7.82
CA GLU A 146 0.61 7.87 9.25
C GLU A 146 1.81 7.44 10.10
N ALA A 147 2.58 6.43 9.66
CA ALA A 147 3.81 6.03 10.33
C ALA A 147 4.81 7.20 10.45
N ILE A 148 4.78 8.17 9.53
CA ILE A 148 5.62 9.38 9.58
C ILE A 148 5.29 10.19 10.84
N ALA A 149 3.99 10.45 11.09
CA ALA A 149 3.56 11.18 12.28
C ALA A 149 3.91 10.42 13.56
N PHE A 150 3.78 9.10 13.57
CA PHE A 150 4.16 8.27 14.71
C PHE A 150 5.66 8.23 14.94
N CYS A 151 6.49 8.29 13.89
CA CYS A 151 7.94 8.45 14.02
C CYS A 151 8.30 9.75 14.76
N ILE A 152 7.61 10.87 14.44
CA ILE A 152 7.82 12.16 15.13
C ILE A 152 7.56 12.02 16.64
N VAL A 153 6.44 11.40 17.00
CA VAL A 153 6.02 11.26 18.41
C VAL A 153 6.90 10.26 19.16
N LEU A 154 7.21 9.13 18.54
CA LEU A 154 7.90 8.02 19.22
C LEU A 154 9.41 8.18 19.27
N LEU A 155 10.04 8.92 18.34
CA LEU A 155 11.49 9.11 18.34
C LEU A 155 12.05 9.62 19.67
N PRO A 156 11.55 10.75 20.24
CA PRO A 156 12.07 11.25 21.52
C PRO A 156 11.84 10.27 22.68
N ILE A 157 10.75 9.50 22.64
CA ILE A 157 10.43 8.50 23.67
C ILE A 157 11.41 7.32 23.57
N MET A 158 11.64 6.82 22.35
CA MET A 158 12.61 5.74 22.10
C MET A 158 14.02 6.14 22.51
N GLN A 159 14.43 7.39 22.21
CA GLN A 159 15.73 7.92 22.63
C GLN A 159 15.86 8.00 24.16
N GLN A 160 14.81 8.43 24.87
CA GLN A 160 14.79 8.43 26.33
C GLN A 160 14.90 7.03 26.94
N LEU A 161 14.33 6.03 26.27
CA LEU A 161 14.45 4.62 26.65
C LEU A 161 15.80 3.99 26.28
N GLY A 162 16.70 4.76 25.65
CA GLY A 162 18.04 4.34 25.24
C GLY A 162 18.11 3.64 23.89
N TYR A 163 17.11 3.85 23.02
CA TYR A 163 17.06 3.30 21.66
C TYR A 163 17.39 4.38 20.60
N ASP A 164 17.85 3.95 19.45
CA ASP A 164 18.18 4.83 18.31
C ASP A 164 16.99 5.05 17.35
N ALA A 165 17.22 5.90 16.36
CA ALA A 165 16.26 6.19 15.31
C ALA A 165 15.85 4.93 14.51
N LYS A 166 16.75 3.96 14.32
CA LYS A 166 16.47 2.73 13.60
C LYS A 166 15.43 1.88 14.31
N VAL A 167 15.47 1.80 15.66
CA VAL A 167 14.43 1.10 16.43
C VAL A 167 13.08 1.79 16.27
N THR A 168 13.05 3.13 16.22
CA THR A 168 11.81 3.86 15.97
C THR A 168 11.20 3.47 14.62
N VAL A 169 11.98 3.50 13.54
CA VAL A 169 11.51 3.14 12.20
C VAL A 169 11.11 1.66 12.11
N LEU A 170 11.88 0.76 12.75
CA LEU A 170 11.53 -0.67 12.82
C LEU A 170 10.19 -0.90 13.50
N THR A 171 9.96 -0.22 14.62
CA THR A 171 8.77 -0.44 15.45
C THR A 171 7.52 0.20 14.84
N THR A 172 7.66 1.29 14.10
CA THR A 172 6.55 1.98 13.41
C THR A 172 6.40 1.50 11.97
N TYR A 173 7.24 2.00 11.10
CA TYR A 173 7.11 1.82 9.64
C TYR A 173 7.28 0.36 9.20
N VAL A 174 8.36 -0.31 9.64
CA VAL A 174 8.61 -1.71 9.23
C VAL A 174 7.52 -2.64 9.76
N ALA A 175 7.09 -2.43 11.01
CA ALA A 175 5.96 -3.18 11.56
C ALA A 175 4.69 -2.97 10.74
N THR A 176 4.39 -1.73 10.36
CA THR A 176 3.25 -1.39 9.50
C THR A 176 3.37 -2.05 8.13
N GLN A 177 4.53 -2.00 7.48
CA GLN A 177 4.73 -2.62 6.16
C GLN A 177 4.66 -4.14 6.19
N ILE A 178 5.12 -4.78 7.26
CA ILE A 178 4.92 -6.22 7.48
C ILE A 178 3.43 -6.53 7.59
N GLY A 179 2.67 -5.75 8.36
CA GLY A 179 1.22 -5.87 8.46
C GLY A 179 0.54 -5.69 7.11
N PHE A 180 0.91 -4.65 6.38
CA PHE A 180 0.40 -4.34 5.05
C PHE A 180 0.68 -5.47 4.04
N ALA A 181 1.92 -5.97 3.99
CA ALA A 181 2.34 -7.05 3.10
C ALA A 181 1.62 -8.39 3.37
N THR A 182 1.08 -8.59 4.55
CA THR A 182 0.43 -9.83 4.97
C THR A 182 -1.03 -9.60 5.39
N SER A 183 -1.62 -8.50 4.97
CA SER A 183 -2.97 -8.11 5.32
C SER A 183 -4.01 -9.15 4.87
N TRP A 184 -5.01 -9.34 5.70
CA TRP A 184 -6.17 -10.20 5.40
C TRP A 184 -7.46 -9.41 5.16
N MET A 185 -7.47 -8.10 5.43
CA MET A 185 -8.71 -7.30 5.37
C MET A 185 -8.48 -5.83 4.98
N ASN A 186 -7.31 -5.50 4.45
CA ASN A 186 -7.00 -4.13 4.06
C ASN A 186 -7.84 -3.72 2.84
N PRO A 187 -8.67 -2.67 2.95
CA PRO A 187 -9.53 -2.25 1.85
C PRO A 187 -8.77 -1.56 0.72
N PHE A 188 -7.56 -1.04 0.98
CA PHE A 188 -6.79 -0.22 0.03
C PHE A 188 -5.84 -1.01 -0.87
N SER A 189 -5.55 -2.25 -0.55
CA SER A 189 -4.70 -3.11 -1.37
C SER A 189 -5.40 -4.43 -1.68
N ILE A 190 -5.69 -5.24 -0.64
CA ILE A 190 -6.20 -6.58 -0.84
C ILE A 190 -7.62 -6.60 -1.42
N ALA A 191 -8.53 -5.72 -0.94
CA ALA A 191 -9.87 -5.66 -1.49
C ALA A 191 -9.85 -5.25 -2.97
N ILE A 192 -9.01 -4.28 -3.32
CA ILE A 192 -8.83 -3.83 -4.70
C ILE A 192 -8.25 -4.95 -5.57
N ALA A 193 -7.17 -5.59 -5.10
CA ALA A 193 -6.53 -6.67 -5.83
C ALA A 193 -7.47 -7.87 -6.05
N GLN A 194 -8.22 -8.26 -5.02
CA GLN A 194 -9.20 -9.36 -5.11
C GLN A 194 -10.37 -9.01 -6.01
N SER A 195 -10.84 -7.76 -5.98
CA SER A 195 -11.91 -7.32 -6.88
C SER A 195 -11.49 -7.36 -8.35
N ILE A 196 -10.26 -6.87 -8.65
CA ILE A 196 -9.70 -6.95 -10.01
C ILE A 196 -9.46 -8.41 -10.41
N ALA A 197 -9.05 -9.24 -9.46
CA ALA A 197 -8.90 -10.68 -9.68
C ALA A 197 -10.24 -11.44 -9.73
N GLU A 198 -11.38 -10.76 -9.59
CA GLU A 198 -12.73 -11.35 -9.63
C GLU A 198 -12.91 -12.50 -8.63
N ILE A 199 -12.30 -12.38 -7.45
CA ILE A 199 -12.50 -13.31 -6.34
C ILE A 199 -13.18 -12.58 -5.17
N PRO A 200 -13.90 -13.31 -4.30
CA PRO A 200 -14.62 -12.67 -3.19
C PRO A 200 -13.68 -11.87 -2.30
N VAL A 201 -14.08 -10.64 -1.99
CA VAL A 201 -13.27 -9.71 -1.16
C VAL A 201 -13.03 -10.34 0.21
N PHE A 202 -11.79 -10.28 0.67
CA PHE A 202 -11.28 -10.90 1.90
C PHE A 202 -11.35 -12.43 1.96
N SER A 203 -11.64 -13.10 0.84
CA SER A 203 -11.47 -14.56 0.76
C SER A 203 -10.01 -14.95 1.03
N GLY A 204 -9.80 -16.17 1.53
CA GLY A 204 -8.46 -16.65 1.88
C GLY A 204 -7.85 -15.97 3.12
N ALA A 205 -8.61 -15.23 3.94
CA ALA A 205 -8.12 -14.49 5.09
C ALA A 205 -7.35 -15.36 6.11
N GLY A 206 -7.78 -16.60 6.33
CA GLY A 206 -7.12 -17.50 7.31
C GLY A 206 -5.64 -17.75 7.00
N PHE A 207 -5.29 -18.00 5.74
CA PHE A 207 -3.91 -18.20 5.31
C PHE A 207 -3.09 -16.91 5.45
N ARG A 208 -3.67 -15.75 5.11
CA ARG A 208 -3.02 -14.45 5.29
C ARG A 208 -2.82 -14.09 6.75
N MET A 209 -3.76 -14.45 7.65
CA MET A 209 -3.58 -14.30 9.10
C MET A 209 -2.40 -15.13 9.61
N LEU A 210 -2.24 -16.37 9.11
CA LEU A 210 -1.07 -17.19 9.43
C LEU A 210 0.22 -16.53 8.93
N ALA A 211 0.23 -16.04 7.68
CA ALA A 211 1.35 -15.29 7.14
C ALA A 211 1.66 -14.06 8.01
N TRP A 212 0.65 -13.26 8.34
CA TRP A 212 0.80 -12.10 9.23
C TRP A 212 1.45 -12.47 10.57
N ALA A 213 0.98 -13.51 11.22
CA ALA A 213 1.54 -13.95 12.49
C ALA A 213 3.02 -14.35 12.36
N CYS A 214 3.37 -15.11 11.32
CA CYS A 214 4.74 -15.52 11.05
C CYS A 214 5.66 -14.32 10.73
N PHE A 215 5.26 -13.45 9.81
CA PHE A 215 6.06 -12.29 9.44
C PHE A 215 6.19 -11.28 10.57
N THR A 216 5.11 -11.02 11.31
CA THR A 216 5.13 -10.16 12.50
C THR A 216 6.06 -10.71 13.58
N LEU A 217 6.04 -12.02 13.82
CA LEU A 217 6.94 -12.66 14.77
C LEU A 217 8.41 -12.51 14.32
N VAL A 218 8.71 -12.75 13.06
CA VAL A 218 10.08 -12.59 12.51
C VAL A 218 10.53 -11.13 12.62
N GLY A 219 9.66 -10.17 12.27
CA GLY A 219 9.93 -8.73 12.39
C GLY A 219 10.15 -8.30 13.83
N LEU A 220 9.30 -8.76 14.74
CA LEU A 220 9.42 -8.49 16.16
C LEU A 220 10.74 -9.05 16.75
N VAL A 221 11.06 -10.29 16.42
CA VAL A 221 12.32 -10.93 16.89
C VAL A 221 13.54 -10.17 16.37
N PHE A 222 13.53 -9.76 15.10
CA PHE A 222 14.62 -8.95 14.53
C PHE A 222 14.74 -7.60 15.29
N THR A 223 13.64 -6.90 15.44
CA THR A 223 13.59 -5.59 16.12
C THR A 223 14.06 -5.70 17.57
N MET A 224 13.59 -6.71 18.32
CA MET A 224 13.97 -6.92 19.71
C MET A 224 15.46 -7.30 19.87
N ARG A 225 16.00 -8.13 18.96
CA ARG A 225 17.43 -8.48 18.96
C ARG A 225 18.29 -7.24 18.70
N TYR A 226 17.90 -6.42 17.73
CA TYR A 226 18.59 -5.18 17.45
C TYR A 226 18.50 -4.20 18.63
N ALA A 227 17.29 -3.93 19.12
CA ALA A 227 17.05 -3.06 20.27
C ALA A 227 17.84 -3.48 21.51
N LYS A 228 17.87 -4.78 21.83
CA LYS A 228 18.67 -5.30 22.95
C LYS A 228 20.17 -5.06 22.77
N ARG A 229 20.69 -5.14 21.53
CA ARG A 229 22.11 -4.95 21.23
C ARG A 229 22.57 -3.52 21.40
N ILE A 230 21.69 -2.54 21.08
CA ILE A 230 22.05 -1.11 21.07
C ILE A 230 21.60 -0.37 22.31
N LYS A 231 20.77 -0.98 23.18
CA LYS A 231 20.20 -0.31 24.35
C LYS A 231 21.30 0.31 25.20
N THR A 232 21.32 1.62 25.26
CA THR A 232 22.17 2.40 26.19
C THR A 232 21.45 2.67 27.50
N GLN A 233 22.16 3.13 28.55
CA GLN A 233 21.49 3.51 29.78
C GLN A 233 20.48 4.64 29.51
N PRO A 234 19.26 4.53 30.04
CA PRO A 234 18.24 5.56 29.82
C PRO A 234 18.74 6.93 30.31
N GLN A 235 18.64 7.94 29.45
CA GLN A 235 18.83 9.31 29.90
C GLN A 235 17.66 9.65 30.86
N LYS A 236 17.95 9.90 32.12
CA LYS A 236 17.01 10.45 33.08
C LYS A 236 16.68 11.87 32.68
N THR A 237 15.72 12.05 31.83
CA THR A 237 15.11 13.36 31.52
C THR A 237 13.84 13.51 32.35
N GLY A 238 13.68 14.70 32.95
CA GLY A 238 12.67 15.01 33.97
C GLY A 238 11.23 14.66 33.61
N ASP A 239 10.37 14.76 34.61
CA ASP A 239 8.93 14.44 34.58
C ASP A 239 8.25 14.75 33.25
N GLN A 240 7.94 13.71 32.47
CA GLN A 240 7.03 13.88 31.34
C GLN A 240 5.61 14.13 31.85
N PRO A 241 4.88 15.09 31.27
CA PRO A 241 3.52 15.33 31.67
C PRO A 241 2.67 14.08 31.44
N THR A 242 2.09 13.56 32.52
CA THR A 242 1.10 12.48 32.41
C THR A 242 -0.11 13.02 31.64
N ILE A 243 -0.23 12.70 30.37
CA ILE A 243 -1.39 13.06 29.56
C ILE A 243 -2.56 12.22 30.05
N LYS A 244 -3.51 12.87 30.71
CA LYS A 244 -4.80 12.25 31.04
C LYS A 244 -5.70 12.35 29.83
N LEU A 245 -6.20 11.21 29.35
CA LEU A 245 -7.23 11.17 28.31
C LEU A 245 -8.43 11.99 28.75
N SER A 246 -8.77 13.03 27.97
CA SER A 246 -10.02 13.76 28.15
C SER A 246 -11.21 12.90 27.75
N LEU A 247 -12.41 13.24 28.23
CA LEU A 247 -13.63 12.55 27.78
C LEU A 247 -13.82 12.65 26.25
N ALA A 248 -13.47 13.79 25.67
CA ALA A 248 -13.50 13.97 24.23
C ALA A 248 -12.54 13.01 23.49
N ASP A 249 -11.30 12.81 24.00
CA ASP A 249 -10.36 11.85 23.44
C ASP A 249 -10.91 10.43 23.52
N ALA A 250 -11.43 10.05 24.69
CA ALA A 250 -11.99 8.72 24.91
C ALA A 250 -13.19 8.45 23.98
N LEU A 251 -14.08 9.43 23.79
CA LEU A 251 -15.22 9.31 22.86
C LEU A 251 -14.75 9.25 21.41
N THR A 252 -13.77 10.07 20.99
CA THR A 252 -13.23 10.03 19.63
C THR A 252 -12.55 8.68 19.35
N LEU A 253 -11.77 8.15 20.29
CA LEU A 253 -11.18 6.82 20.18
C LEU A 253 -12.22 5.71 20.13
N LEU A 254 -13.30 5.83 20.93
CA LEU A 254 -14.41 4.87 20.89
C LEU A 254 -15.12 4.89 19.53
N VAL A 255 -15.43 6.08 18.99
CA VAL A 255 -16.01 6.25 17.65
C VAL A 255 -15.10 5.67 16.59
N PHE A 256 -13.81 5.87 16.70
CA PHE A 256 -12.82 5.30 15.79
C PHE A 256 -12.86 3.76 15.83
N VAL A 257 -12.77 3.15 17.02
CA VAL A 257 -12.80 1.69 17.19
C VAL A 257 -14.13 1.09 16.69
N LEU A 258 -15.27 1.68 17.08
CA LEU A 258 -16.59 1.24 16.62
C LEU A 258 -16.79 1.46 15.13
N GLY A 259 -16.26 2.56 14.59
CA GLY A 259 -16.26 2.85 13.16
C GLY A 259 -15.50 1.82 12.36
N ILE A 260 -14.32 1.43 12.85
CA ILE A 260 -13.54 0.35 12.22
C ILE A 260 -14.29 -0.99 12.31
N ALA A 261 -14.89 -1.31 13.45
CA ALA A 261 -15.73 -2.50 13.57
C ALA A 261 -16.90 -2.47 12.56
N TRP A 262 -17.49 -1.29 12.33
CA TRP A 262 -18.53 -1.10 11.32
C TRP A 262 -18.01 -1.29 9.88
N VAL A 263 -16.82 -0.79 9.55
CA VAL A 263 -16.17 -1.04 8.26
C VAL A 263 -15.95 -2.53 8.04
N VAL A 264 -15.34 -3.21 9.02
CA VAL A 264 -15.10 -4.66 8.97
C VAL A 264 -16.40 -5.45 8.77
N TRP A 265 -17.41 -5.13 9.58
CA TRP A 265 -18.74 -5.79 9.44
C TRP A 265 -19.35 -5.51 8.07
N GLY A 266 -19.26 -4.26 7.58
CA GLY A 266 -19.81 -3.88 6.27
C GLY A 266 -19.19 -4.69 5.13
N VAL A 267 -17.88 -4.84 5.15
CA VAL A 267 -17.17 -5.62 4.13
C VAL A 267 -17.51 -7.11 4.25
N MET A 268 -17.40 -7.69 5.45
CA MET A 268 -17.57 -9.14 5.65
C MET A 268 -19.01 -9.60 5.52
N ALA A 269 -19.98 -8.82 6.04
CA ALA A 269 -21.38 -9.23 6.11
C ALA A 269 -22.25 -8.66 4.99
N ARG A 270 -21.84 -7.54 4.39
CA ARG A 270 -22.62 -6.79 3.38
C ARG A 270 -21.92 -6.63 2.05
N GLN A 271 -20.64 -7.09 1.93
CA GLN A 271 -19.81 -6.94 0.75
C GLN A 271 -19.68 -5.47 0.32
N TYR A 272 -19.57 -4.54 1.29
CA TYR A 272 -19.32 -3.13 1.02
C TYR A 272 -18.00 -2.95 0.29
N TYR A 273 -17.99 -2.00 -0.63
CA TYR A 273 -16.85 -1.71 -1.48
C TYR A 273 -16.47 -0.22 -1.40
N ILE A 274 -15.66 0.25 -2.32
CA ILE A 274 -15.07 1.60 -2.32
C ILE A 274 -16.07 2.72 -1.96
N PRO A 275 -17.29 2.82 -2.55
CA PRO A 275 -18.22 3.90 -2.23
C PRO A 275 -18.73 3.86 -0.79
N GLU A 276 -19.10 2.67 -0.31
CA GLU A 276 -19.61 2.48 1.05
C GLU A 276 -18.51 2.68 2.08
N LEU A 277 -17.29 2.20 1.79
CA LEU A 277 -16.12 2.41 2.65
C LEU A 277 -15.78 3.90 2.76
N ALA A 278 -15.81 4.64 1.64
CA ALA A 278 -15.61 6.10 1.65
C ALA A 278 -16.63 6.80 2.56
N ALA A 279 -17.92 6.41 2.45
CA ALA A 279 -19.00 6.95 3.27
C ALA A 279 -18.81 6.61 4.76
N GLN A 280 -18.41 5.38 5.08
CA GLN A 280 -18.14 4.96 6.47
C GLN A 280 -17.00 5.78 7.10
N PHE A 281 -15.87 5.92 6.39
CA PHE A 281 -14.76 6.74 6.88
C PHE A 281 -15.15 8.22 7.02
N PHE A 282 -15.91 8.74 6.07
CA PHE A 282 -16.43 10.11 6.17
C PHE A 282 -17.30 10.28 7.41
N CYS A 283 -18.21 9.34 7.70
CA CYS A 283 -19.04 9.35 8.91
C CYS A 283 -18.19 9.32 10.20
N ILE A 284 -17.16 8.48 10.25
CA ILE A 284 -16.23 8.41 11.40
C ILE A 284 -15.56 9.77 11.61
N GLY A 285 -15.06 10.40 10.54
CA GLY A 285 -14.46 11.73 10.59
C GLY A 285 -15.45 12.81 11.03
N LEU A 286 -16.68 12.79 10.48
CA LEU A 286 -17.73 13.74 10.82
C LEU A 286 -18.17 13.63 12.28
N ILE A 287 -18.40 12.43 12.79
CA ILE A 287 -18.74 12.20 14.21
C ILE A 287 -17.61 12.67 15.12
N SER A 288 -16.36 12.40 14.74
CA SER A 288 -15.18 12.88 15.47
C SER A 288 -15.10 14.42 15.47
N ALA A 289 -15.45 15.08 14.36
CA ALA A 289 -15.57 16.54 14.29
C ALA A 289 -16.64 17.08 15.22
N ILE A 290 -17.84 16.47 15.22
CA ILE A 290 -18.94 16.86 16.10
C ILE A 290 -18.52 16.76 17.57
N ILE A 291 -17.87 15.67 17.96
CA ILE A 291 -17.33 15.51 19.33
C ILE A 291 -16.35 16.64 19.65
N ALA A 292 -15.38 16.90 18.74
CA ALA A 292 -14.38 17.95 18.96
C ALA A 292 -15.01 19.33 19.11
N ILE A 293 -16.06 19.65 18.34
CA ILE A 293 -16.79 20.93 18.42
C ILE A 293 -17.59 21.03 19.74
N VAL A 294 -18.36 20.00 20.08
CA VAL A 294 -19.17 19.98 21.31
C VAL A 294 -18.31 20.15 22.55
N PHE A 295 -17.16 19.52 22.57
CA PHE A 295 -16.19 19.64 23.69
C PHE A 295 -15.26 20.87 23.55
N LYS A 296 -15.53 21.75 22.57
CA LYS A 296 -14.75 22.99 22.35
C LYS A 296 -13.25 22.78 22.14
N LYS A 297 -12.87 21.61 21.61
CA LYS A 297 -11.49 21.32 21.23
C LYS A 297 -11.12 21.95 19.89
N LEU A 298 -12.06 21.95 18.93
CA LEU A 298 -11.93 22.52 17.60
C LEU A 298 -13.19 23.30 17.26
N THR A 299 -13.04 24.27 16.41
CA THR A 299 -14.15 24.97 15.74
C THR A 299 -14.57 24.20 14.48
N ALA A 300 -15.76 24.48 13.96
CA ALA A 300 -16.22 23.88 12.71
C ALA A 300 -15.28 24.22 11.53
N ASN A 301 -14.73 25.45 11.49
CA ASN A 301 -13.79 25.85 10.47
C ASN A 301 -12.47 25.08 10.55
N GLU A 302 -11.94 24.88 11.77
CA GLU A 302 -10.74 24.07 11.98
C GLU A 302 -10.95 22.61 11.56
N CYS A 303 -12.14 22.04 11.78
CA CYS A 303 -12.47 20.71 11.28
C CYS A 303 -12.53 20.67 9.74
N ALA A 304 -13.13 21.70 9.13
CA ALA A 304 -13.18 21.80 7.66
C ALA A 304 -11.77 21.97 7.06
N ASP A 305 -10.92 22.78 7.70
CA ASP A 305 -9.53 22.96 7.27
C ASP A 305 -8.71 21.68 7.49
N ALA A 306 -8.92 20.95 8.59
CA ALA A 306 -8.29 19.65 8.85
C ALA A 306 -8.69 18.62 7.79
N PHE A 307 -9.96 18.60 7.35
CA PHE A 307 -10.40 17.74 6.25
C PHE A 307 -9.67 18.07 4.95
N LYS A 308 -9.64 19.36 4.57
CA LYS A 308 -8.93 19.79 3.35
C LYS A 308 -7.45 19.42 3.42
N HIS A 309 -6.82 19.65 4.57
CA HIS A 309 -5.39 19.34 4.76
C HIS A 309 -5.13 17.84 4.65
N GLY A 310 -5.92 17.00 5.32
CA GLY A 310 -5.80 15.55 5.20
C GLY A 310 -6.03 15.03 3.78
N ALA A 311 -6.97 15.62 3.02
CA ALA A 311 -7.15 15.31 1.61
C ALA A 311 -5.93 15.76 0.77
N GLN A 312 -5.37 16.95 1.06
CA GLN A 312 -4.17 17.47 0.38
C GLN A 312 -2.92 16.60 0.62
N GLU A 313 -2.75 16.05 1.81
CA GLU A 313 -1.64 15.14 2.13
C GLU A 313 -1.67 13.88 1.25
N LEU A 314 -2.86 13.39 0.90
CA LEU A 314 -3.05 12.21 0.05
C LEU A 314 -3.23 12.55 -1.45
N LEU A 315 -3.28 13.83 -1.82
CA LEU A 315 -3.38 14.26 -3.22
C LEU A 315 -2.24 13.71 -4.09
N PRO A 316 -0.96 13.70 -3.65
CA PRO A 316 0.11 13.09 -4.44
C PRO A 316 -0.16 11.61 -4.75
N ALA A 317 -0.66 10.83 -3.79
CA ALA A 317 -1.02 9.44 -4.01
C ALA A 317 -2.16 9.31 -5.04
N ALA A 318 -3.20 10.14 -4.96
CA ALA A 318 -4.29 10.16 -5.94
C ALA A 318 -3.78 10.49 -7.35
N LEU A 319 -2.88 11.48 -7.49
CA LEU A 319 -2.28 11.83 -8.78
C LEU A 319 -1.37 10.72 -9.34
N LEU A 320 -0.67 9.98 -8.47
CA LEU A 320 0.11 8.83 -8.89
C LEU A 320 -0.78 7.70 -9.41
N VAL A 321 -1.93 7.43 -8.78
CA VAL A 321 -2.94 6.47 -9.27
C VAL A 321 -3.45 6.90 -10.65
N ALA A 322 -3.74 8.19 -10.84
CA ALA A 322 -4.15 8.74 -12.12
C ALA A 322 -3.09 8.52 -13.22
N LEU A 323 -1.85 8.92 -12.93
CA LEU A 323 -0.74 8.78 -13.87
C LEU A 323 -0.47 7.31 -14.21
N ALA A 324 -0.50 6.44 -13.21
CA ALA A 324 -0.37 4.99 -13.40
C ALA A 324 -1.48 4.43 -14.31
N LYS A 325 -2.74 4.82 -14.08
CA LYS A 325 -3.86 4.41 -14.95
C LYS A 325 -3.69 4.96 -16.37
N GLY A 326 -3.26 6.21 -16.51
CA GLY A 326 -2.98 6.82 -17.81
C GLY A 326 -1.90 6.07 -18.58
N ILE A 327 -0.86 5.54 -17.91
CA ILE A 327 0.16 4.67 -18.54
C ILE A 327 -0.47 3.38 -19.06
N VAL A 328 -1.38 2.76 -18.32
CA VAL A 328 -2.11 1.57 -18.79
C VAL A 328 -2.95 1.88 -20.03
N LEU A 329 -3.67 3.04 -20.00
CA LEU A 329 -4.45 3.49 -21.16
C LEU A 329 -3.53 3.76 -22.38
N LEU A 330 -2.37 4.38 -22.16
CA LEU A 330 -1.39 4.65 -23.20
C LEU A 330 -0.88 3.35 -23.86
N LEU A 331 -0.71 2.28 -23.08
CA LEU A 331 -0.36 0.96 -23.59
C LEU A 331 -1.52 0.22 -24.29
N GLY A 332 -2.70 0.83 -24.37
CA GLY A 332 -3.90 0.32 -25.04
C GLY A 332 -4.98 -0.21 -24.09
N GLY A 333 -4.87 0.10 -22.80
CA GLY A 333 -5.85 -0.33 -21.78
C GLY A 333 -5.58 -1.72 -21.21
N SER A 334 -6.48 -2.16 -20.33
CA SER A 334 -6.38 -3.46 -19.64
C SER A 334 -7.32 -4.54 -20.21
N ASP A 335 -8.01 -4.26 -21.31
CA ASP A 335 -8.89 -5.22 -21.95
C ASP A 335 -8.09 -6.15 -22.86
N LEU A 336 -8.10 -7.43 -22.55
CA LEU A 336 -7.37 -8.45 -23.29
C LEU A 336 -7.96 -8.69 -24.69
N THR A 337 -9.23 -8.33 -24.90
CA THR A 337 -9.95 -8.53 -26.17
C THR A 337 -9.79 -7.35 -27.12
N THR A 338 -9.18 -6.25 -26.69
CA THR A 338 -8.82 -5.12 -27.55
C THR A 338 -7.34 -5.12 -27.88
N PRO A 339 -6.94 -4.81 -29.11
CA PRO A 339 -5.53 -4.78 -29.48
C PRO A 339 -4.76 -3.78 -28.63
N SER A 340 -3.71 -4.23 -27.92
CA SER A 340 -2.89 -3.37 -27.07
C SER A 340 -1.43 -3.83 -26.99
N THR A 341 -0.53 -2.88 -26.83
CA THR A 341 0.89 -3.16 -26.54
C THR A 341 1.04 -3.92 -25.22
N LEU A 342 0.13 -3.65 -24.28
CA LEU A 342 0.10 -4.31 -22.98
C LEU A 342 -0.15 -5.82 -23.13
N ASN A 343 -1.09 -6.24 -24.01
CA ASN A 343 -1.36 -7.64 -24.29
C ASN A 343 -0.13 -8.36 -24.88
N THR A 344 0.63 -7.67 -25.72
CA THR A 344 1.88 -8.21 -26.26
C THR A 344 2.94 -8.39 -25.17
N LEU A 345 3.11 -7.41 -24.30
CA LEU A 345 4.03 -7.53 -23.16
C LEU A 345 3.62 -8.67 -22.23
N LEU A 346 2.31 -8.81 -21.95
CA LEU A 346 1.76 -9.94 -21.19
C LEU A 346 2.09 -11.28 -21.83
N TYR A 347 1.81 -11.39 -23.14
CA TYR A 347 2.08 -12.61 -23.89
C TYR A 347 3.55 -13.02 -23.78
N TYR A 348 4.49 -12.09 -23.98
CA TYR A 348 5.92 -12.40 -23.86
C TYR A 348 6.34 -12.75 -22.44
N CYS A 349 5.81 -12.05 -21.42
CA CYS A 349 6.04 -12.40 -20.01
C CYS A 349 5.46 -13.78 -19.69
N ALA A 350 4.21 -14.05 -20.08
CA ALA A 350 3.56 -15.33 -19.86
C ALA A 350 4.27 -16.47 -20.60
N ASN A 351 4.63 -16.25 -21.86
CA ASN A 351 5.34 -17.25 -22.66
C ASN A 351 6.74 -17.55 -22.12
N SER A 352 7.42 -16.54 -21.56
CA SER A 352 8.72 -16.73 -20.89
C SER A 352 8.58 -17.54 -19.59
N ILE A 353 7.46 -17.40 -18.89
CA ILE A 353 7.17 -18.14 -17.64
C ILE A 353 6.48 -19.48 -17.95
N ALA A 354 5.77 -19.61 -19.09
CA ALA A 354 5.04 -20.84 -19.46
C ALA A 354 5.96 -22.07 -19.67
N SER A 355 7.25 -21.85 -19.86
CA SER A 355 8.25 -22.94 -19.98
C SER A 355 8.71 -23.49 -18.63
N VAL A 356 8.35 -22.85 -17.49
CA VAL A 356 8.72 -23.28 -16.14
C VAL A 356 7.53 -23.95 -15.45
N PRO A 357 7.77 -24.83 -14.46
CA PRO A 357 6.68 -25.41 -13.66
C PRO A 357 5.81 -24.34 -12.97
N ASP A 358 4.52 -24.61 -12.81
CA ASP A 358 3.51 -23.67 -12.29
C ASP A 358 3.90 -23.05 -10.94
N TYR A 359 4.55 -23.81 -10.05
CA TYR A 359 5.05 -23.31 -8.76
C TYR A 359 6.18 -22.27 -8.92
N ILE A 360 7.01 -22.42 -9.98
CA ILE A 360 8.05 -21.44 -10.32
C ILE A 360 7.38 -20.20 -10.92
N ALA A 361 6.34 -20.37 -11.72
CA ALA A 361 5.55 -19.27 -12.25
C ALA A 361 4.91 -18.44 -11.13
N ALA A 362 4.31 -19.08 -10.12
CA ALA A 362 3.78 -18.40 -8.94
C ALA A 362 4.85 -17.59 -8.20
N TRP A 363 6.04 -18.15 -8.04
CA TRP A 363 7.19 -17.44 -7.49
C TRP A 363 7.67 -16.30 -8.40
N GLY A 364 7.69 -16.53 -9.71
CA GLY A 364 8.01 -15.52 -10.73
C GLY A 364 7.09 -14.30 -10.63
N MET A 365 5.80 -14.49 -10.33
CA MET A 365 4.86 -13.39 -10.07
C MET A 365 5.24 -12.58 -8.83
N LEU A 366 5.69 -13.23 -7.74
CA LEU A 366 6.22 -12.52 -6.56
C LEU A 366 7.44 -11.66 -6.92
N VAL A 367 8.38 -12.23 -7.68
CA VAL A 367 9.57 -11.48 -8.14
C VAL A 367 9.16 -10.30 -9.00
N PHE A 368 8.25 -10.50 -9.96
CA PHE A 368 7.73 -9.44 -10.82
C PHE A 368 7.10 -8.31 -9.98
N GLN A 369 6.20 -8.62 -9.06
CA GLN A 369 5.54 -7.64 -8.21
C GLN A 369 6.55 -6.87 -7.34
N SER A 370 7.56 -7.56 -6.82
CA SER A 370 8.62 -6.95 -6.02
C SER A 370 9.49 -5.97 -6.82
N VAL A 371 9.82 -6.32 -8.07
CA VAL A 371 10.57 -5.43 -8.98
C VAL A 371 9.69 -4.27 -9.43
N PHE A 372 8.42 -4.55 -9.75
CA PHE A 372 7.49 -3.54 -10.24
C PHE A 372 7.17 -2.48 -9.18
N ASN A 373 7.15 -2.85 -7.91
CA ASN A 373 6.94 -1.92 -6.81
C ASN A 373 8.01 -0.81 -6.73
N PHE A 374 9.21 -1.05 -7.23
CA PHE A 374 10.21 0.01 -7.34
C PHE A 374 9.72 1.19 -8.20
N PHE A 375 8.93 0.91 -9.23
CA PHE A 375 8.37 1.93 -10.12
C PHE A 375 7.06 2.52 -9.60
N VAL A 376 6.24 1.71 -8.93
CA VAL A 376 4.92 2.09 -8.43
C VAL A 376 4.76 1.60 -7.00
N SER A 377 5.34 2.34 -6.06
CA SER A 377 5.31 2.03 -4.63
C SER A 377 3.98 2.44 -3.97
N SER A 378 2.86 1.99 -4.53
CA SER A 378 1.51 2.29 -4.06
C SER A 378 0.64 1.05 -4.15
N GLY A 379 0.16 0.52 -3.03
CA GLY A 379 -0.62 -0.71 -3.01
C GLY A 379 -1.84 -0.69 -3.93
N SER A 380 -2.66 0.36 -3.87
CA SER A 380 -3.81 0.52 -4.78
C SER A 380 -3.37 0.76 -6.23
N GLY A 381 -2.34 1.59 -6.43
CA GLY A 381 -1.79 1.89 -7.75
C GLY A 381 -1.17 0.66 -8.41
N GLN A 382 -0.33 -0.07 -7.68
CA GLN A 382 0.26 -1.31 -8.19
C GLN A 382 -0.80 -2.37 -8.47
N ALA A 383 -1.79 -2.55 -7.58
CA ALA A 383 -2.91 -3.46 -7.83
C ALA A 383 -3.66 -3.10 -9.12
N ALA A 384 -3.99 -1.80 -9.29
CA ALA A 384 -4.72 -1.33 -10.47
C ALA A 384 -3.99 -1.59 -11.79
N ILE A 385 -2.66 -1.59 -11.78
CA ILE A 385 -1.84 -1.81 -12.98
C ILE A 385 -1.56 -3.30 -13.20
N THR A 386 -1.14 -3.99 -12.13
CA THR A 386 -0.59 -5.33 -12.30
C THR A 386 -1.63 -6.43 -12.23
N MET A 387 -2.70 -6.26 -11.42
CA MET A 387 -3.68 -7.33 -11.24
C MET A 387 -4.51 -7.66 -12.48
N PRO A 388 -4.93 -6.67 -13.31
CA PRO A 388 -5.59 -6.98 -14.60
C PRO A 388 -4.74 -7.84 -15.52
N LEU A 389 -3.41 -7.79 -15.35
CA LEU A 389 -2.45 -8.56 -16.11
C LEU A 389 -2.13 -9.91 -15.46
N MET A 390 -1.88 -9.88 -14.17
CA MET A 390 -1.39 -11.05 -13.44
C MET A 390 -2.48 -12.07 -13.16
N SER A 391 -3.75 -11.65 -13.00
CA SER A 391 -4.85 -12.58 -12.72
C SER A 391 -5.13 -13.51 -13.91
N PRO A 392 -5.34 -13.01 -15.13
CA PRO A 392 -5.45 -13.88 -16.31
C PRO A 392 -4.19 -14.70 -16.58
N LEU A 393 -3.01 -14.13 -16.32
CA LEU A 393 -1.75 -14.87 -16.42
C LEU A 393 -1.69 -16.04 -15.43
N GLY A 394 -2.19 -15.85 -14.21
CA GLY A 394 -2.33 -16.92 -13.22
C GLY A 394 -3.20 -18.05 -13.75
N ASP A 395 -4.36 -17.74 -14.30
CA ASP A 395 -5.28 -18.73 -14.87
C ASP A 395 -4.60 -19.54 -16.00
N LEU A 396 -3.86 -18.85 -16.88
CA LEU A 396 -3.11 -19.49 -17.98
C LEU A 396 -2.02 -20.45 -17.50
N LEU A 397 -1.44 -20.18 -16.32
CA LEU A 397 -0.32 -20.94 -15.73
C LEU A 397 -0.80 -21.86 -14.60
N ASN A 398 -2.08 -22.15 -14.48
CA ASN A 398 -2.68 -22.96 -13.41
C ASN A 398 -2.30 -22.49 -11.99
N VAL A 399 -2.09 -21.19 -11.82
CA VAL A 399 -1.83 -20.54 -10.53
C VAL A 399 -3.12 -19.89 -10.05
N SER A 400 -3.64 -20.29 -8.90
CA SER A 400 -4.91 -19.73 -8.41
C SER A 400 -4.84 -18.21 -8.25
N ARG A 401 -5.94 -17.51 -8.52
CA ARG A 401 -6.04 -16.05 -8.36
C ARG A 401 -5.73 -15.59 -6.93
N GLN A 402 -5.97 -16.43 -5.91
CA GLN A 402 -5.56 -16.14 -4.53
C GLN A 402 -4.05 -16.10 -4.37
N ILE A 403 -3.31 -16.99 -5.05
CA ILE A 403 -1.84 -16.99 -5.04
C ILE A 403 -1.30 -15.76 -5.79
N VAL A 404 -1.93 -15.37 -6.89
CA VAL A 404 -1.58 -14.14 -7.62
C VAL A 404 -1.75 -12.91 -6.74
N VAL A 405 -2.87 -12.79 -6.03
CA VAL A 405 -3.12 -11.70 -5.08
C VAL A 405 -2.12 -11.74 -3.91
N LEU A 406 -1.76 -12.92 -3.42
CA LEU A 406 -0.75 -13.07 -2.37
C LEU A 406 0.63 -12.64 -2.86
N ALA A 407 1.02 -13.02 -4.08
CA ALA A 407 2.28 -12.62 -4.70
C ALA A 407 2.37 -11.09 -4.87
N PHE A 408 1.27 -10.47 -5.35
CA PHE A 408 1.15 -9.02 -5.42
C PHE A 408 1.38 -8.38 -4.04
N GLN A 409 0.62 -8.80 -3.05
CA GLN A 409 0.61 -8.20 -1.72
C GLN A 409 1.96 -8.31 -1.01
N LEU A 410 2.59 -9.49 -1.05
CA LEU A 410 3.91 -9.71 -0.46
C LEU A 410 4.99 -8.92 -1.22
N GLY A 411 4.91 -8.89 -2.55
CA GLY A 411 5.85 -8.18 -3.40
C GLY A 411 5.83 -6.67 -3.16
N ASP A 412 4.64 -6.08 -3.08
CA ASP A 412 4.45 -4.66 -2.78
C ASP A 412 4.92 -4.32 -1.36
N GLY A 413 4.28 -4.87 -0.33
CA GLY A 413 4.49 -4.41 1.04
C GLY A 413 5.90 -4.67 1.58
N LEU A 414 6.53 -5.79 1.24
CA LEU A 414 7.86 -6.10 1.76
C LEU A 414 8.97 -5.28 1.11
N THR A 415 8.83 -4.93 -0.16
CA THR A 415 9.84 -4.12 -0.85
C THR A 415 9.79 -2.65 -0.46
N ASN A 416 8.64 -2.14 -0.02
CA ASN A 416 8.48 -0.79 0.55
C ASN A 416 9.43 -0.52 1.73
N ILE A 417 9.84 -1.58 2.45
CA ILE A 417 10.79 -1.46 3.57
C ILE A 417 12.16 -0.98 3.12
N LEU A 418 12.51 -1.19 1.85
CA LEU A 418 13.86 -0.96 1.32
C LEU A 418 13.89 0.12 0.22
N ILE A 419 12.89 0.17 -0.66
CA ILE A 419 12.98 0.98 -1.88
C ILE A 419 12.93 2.49 -1.60
N PRO A 420 13.80 3.27 -2.25
CA PRO A 420 13.85 4.73 -2.03
C PRO A 420 12.68 5.47 -2.70
N THR A 421 11.92 4.79 -3.52
CA THR A 421 10.71 5.33 -4.18
C THR A 421 9.48 5.30 -3.27
N SER A 422 9.53 4.60 -2.13
CA SER A 422 8.47 4.61 -1.13
C SER A 422 8.45 5.96 -0.38
N ALA A 423 7.46 6.80 -0.68
CA ALA A 423 7.31 8.12 -0.08
C ALA A 423 7.18 8.04 1.45
N SER A 424 6.43 7.06 1.96
CA SER A 424 6.26 6.84 3.40
C SER A 424 7.55 6.39 4.09
N LEU A 425 8.39 5.55 3.44
CA LEU A 425 9.72 5.23 3.96
C LEU A 425 10.60 6.49 4.07
N ILE A 426 10.70 7.24 2.97
CA ILE A 426 11.53 8.44 2.92
C ILE A 426 11.02 9.49 3.91
N GLY A 427 9.71 9.63 4.05
CA GLY A 427 9.10 10.48 5.08
C GLY A 427 9.50 10.08 6.49
N CYS A 428 9.40 8.80 6.85
CA CYS A 428 9.83 8.29 8.15
C CYS A 428 11.33 8.52 8.41
N LEU A 429 12.18 8.20 7.42
CA LEU A 429 13.62 8.41 7.52
C LEU A 429 13.99 9.88 7.68
N GLY A 430 13.33 10.76 6.91
CA GLY A 430 13.54 12.21 6.98
C GLY A 430 13.23 12.78 8.35
N VAL A 431 12.11 12.37 8.95
CA VAL A 431 11.69 12.79 10.30
C VAL A 431 12.69 12.37 11.37
N VAL A 432 13.18 11.14 11.29
CA VAL A 432 14.17 10.63 12.27
C VAL A 432 15.61 11.00 11.91
N LYS A 433 15.80 11.78 10.86
CA LYS A 433 17.12 12.27 10.36
C LYS A 433 18.09 11.13 10.05
N LEU A 434 17.58 10.05 9.46
CA LEU A 434 18.36 8.90 9.03
C LEU A 434 18.50 8.91 7.49
N ASP A 435 19.72 8.84 6.99
CA ASP A 435 19.98 8.76 5.55
C ASP A 435 19.50 7.41 4.97
N TRP A 436 18.91 7.45 3.77
CA TRP A 436 18.43 6.24 3.13
C TRP A 436 19.54 5.22 2.85
N GLY A 437 20.73 5.66 2.47
CA GLY A 437 21.85 4.76 2.21
C GLY A 437 22.29 4.03 3.49
N GLU A 438 22.29 4.72 4.64
CA GLU A 438 22.55 4.10 5.95
C GLU A 438 21.46 3.11 6.33
N TRP A 439 20.19 3.47 6.08
CA TRP A 439 19.06 2.59 6.29
C TRP A 439 19.14 1.35 5.41
N ALA A 440 19.34 1.51 4.11
CA ALA A 440 19.44 0.41 3.16
C ALA A 440 20.57 -0.55 3.50
N ALA A 441 21.75 -0.04 3.86
CA ALA A 441 22.89 -0.85 4.33
C ALA A 441 22.57 -1.64 5.61
N PHE A 442 21.69 -1.13 6.45
CA PHE A 442 21.24 -1.80 7.67
C PHE A 442 20.17 -2.86 7.39
N ILE A 443 19.13 -2.52 6.59
CA ILE A 443 17.90 -3.32 6.50
C ILE A 443 17.93 -4.40 5.42
N TRP A 444 18.80 -4.31 4.39
CA TRP A 444 18.75 -5.18 3.20
C TRP A 444 18.77 -6.68 3.51
N ARG A 445 19.57 -7.10 4.52
CA ARG A 445 19.64 -8.53 4.92
C ARG A 445 18.34 -9.00 5.51
N PHE A 446 17.67 -8.13 6.27
CA PHE A 446 16.37 -8.43 6.83
C PHE A 446 15.28 -8.45 5.74
N ALA A 447 15.31 -7.48 4.82
CA ALA A 447 14.42 -7.48 3.65
C ALA A 447 14.58 -8.75 2.80
N LEU A 448 15.82 -9.20 2.58
CA LEU A 448 16.09 -10.48 1.91
C LEU A 448 15.52 -11.68 2.69
N ALA A 449 15.66 -11.71 4.01
CA ALA A 449 15.09 -12.77 4.83
C ALA A 449 13.55 -12.79 4.76
N LEU A 450 12.90 -11.62 4.73
CA LEU A 450 11.45 -11.52 4.51
C LEU A 450 11.06 -11.97 3.11
N PHE A 451 11.84 -11.65 2.09
CA PHE A 451 11.60 -12.12 0.72
C PHE A 451 11.72 -13.65 0.59
N VAL A 452 12.72 -14.26 1.26
CA VAL A 452 12.84 -15.72 1.33
C VAL A 452 11.65 -16.35 2.05
N LEU A 453 11.20 -15.74 3.14
CA LEU A 453 9.98 -16.18 3.84
C LEU A 453 8.74 -16.05 2.94
N ALA A 454 8.61 -14.94 2.19
CA ALA A 454 7.54 -14.74 1.23
C ALA A 454 7.55 -15.81 0.14
N SER A 455 8.74 -16.13 -0.40
CA SER A 455 8.92 -17.23 -1.35
C SER A 455 8.44 -18.57 -0.78
N GLY A 456 8.78 -18.85 0.49
CA GLY A 456 8.27 -20.03 1.20
C GLY A 456 6.74 -20.05 1.31
N PHE A 457 6.11 -18.91 1.61
CA PHE A 457 4.65 -18.82 1.67
C PHE A 457 3.98 -18.97 0.31
N ILE A 458 4.58 -18.49 -0.78
CA ILE A 458 4.08 -18.70 -2.15
C ILE A 458 4.13 -20.19 -2.51
N PHE A 459 5.27 -20.86 -2.26
CA PHE A 459 5.36 -22.31 -2.49
C PHE A 459 4.39 -23.11 -1.61
N LEU A 460 4.27 -22.75 -0.32
CA LEU A 460 3.30 -23.39 0.57
C LEU A 460 1.87 -23.22 0.04
N ALA A 461 1.49 -21.98 -0.35
CA ALA A 461 0.18 -21.68 -0.91
C ALA A 461 -0.11 -22.52 -2.16
N TYR A 462 0.89 -22.68 -3.04
CA TYR A 462 0.77 -23.52 -4.23
C TYR A 462 0.53 -25.00 -3.87
N PHE A 463 1.36 -25.58 -2.99
CA PHE A 463 1.26 -27.00 -2.64
C PHE A 463 0.01 -27.37 -1.83
N ILE A 464 -0.58 -26.43 -1.08
CA ILE A 464 -1.86 -26.67 -0.38
C ILE A 464 -3.08 -26.34 -1.22
N ASN A 465 -2.89 -25.95 -2.51
CA ASN A 465 -3.97 -25.47 -3.39
C ASN A 465 -4.78 -24.33 -2.75
N TYR A 466 -4.11 -23.30 -2.29
CA TYR A 466 -4.73 -22.12 -1.69
C TYR A 466 -5.64 -21.41 -2.69
N GLN A 467 -6.96 -21.42 -2.40
CA GLN A 467 -8.03 -20.87 -3.23
C GLN A 467 -8.86 -19.83 -2.47
#